data_30dacc59d33c68b13cb6bc22f18e7aae
#
_entry.id   30dacc59d33c68b13cb6bc22f18e7aae
#
_cell.length_a   1.000
_cell.length_b   1.000
_cell.length_c   1.000
_cell.angle_alpha   90.00
_cell.angle_beta   90.00
_cell.angle_gamma   90.00
#
_symmetry.space_group_name_H-M   'P 1'
#
loop_
_entity.id
_entity.type
_entity.pdbx_description
1 polymer ?
#
loop_
_entity_poly.entity_id
_entity_poly.type
_entity_poly.pdbx_seq_one_letter_code
_entity_poly.pdbx_strand_id
1 'polypeptide(L)'
;LVDGLADRLREVGISCFGPHSAGAELGGSKLHAKKIMQELNIPTAGIILIENSERIKEALDTFSPPWVVKRDVLAGGKGVVVTESRKEAYEALSYGLESDGFVLLEEFLSGEEASVLVIMDESGYICLPASQDHKRLSDGDTGPNTGGMGAYAPAPVYTPAVEQRTVSEIIEPMHHYLRNQEVPYRGCLYVGLMINLDGAPNV
;
A
#
# COMPACT_ATOMS: atom_id res chain seq x y z
N LEU A 1 -9.49 12.73 -2.57
CA LEU A 1 -8.45 13.06 -3.54
C LEU A 1 -8.76 12.43 -4.90
N VAL A 2 -9.10 11.15 -4.93
CA VAL A 2 -9.43 10.42 -6.17
C VAL A 2 -10.56 11.10 -6.95
N ASP A 3 -11.52 11.70 -6.28
CA ASP A 3 -12.63 12.45 -6.90
C ASP A 3 -12.21 13.81 -7.51
N GLY A 4 -10.92 14.09 -7.65
CA GLY A 4 -10.40 15.27 -8.33
C GLY A 4 -10.57 16.58 -7.56
N LEU A 5 -10.54 16.59 -6.23
CA LEU A 5 -10.64 17.83 -5.45
C LEU A 5 -9.54 18.83 -5.82
N ALA A 6 -8.30 18.37 -5.93
CA ALA A 6 -7.16 19.21 -6.27
C ALA A 6 -7.29 19.79 -7.69
N ASP A 7 -7.84 19.03 -8.62
CA ASP A 7 -8.07 19.45 -10.00
C ASP A 7 -9.11 20.58 -10.04
N ARG A 8 -10.25 20.38 -9.40
CA ARG A 8 -11.32 21.40 -9.31
C ARG A 8 -10.86 22.68 -8.62
N LEU A 9 -10.01 22.59 -7.60
CA LEU A 9 -9.46 23.80 -6.95
C LEU A 9 -8.56 24.59 -7.92
N ARG A 10 -7.69 23.88 -8.67
CA ARG A 10 -6.81 24.52 -9.65
C ARG A 10 -7.59 25.15 -10.82
N GLU A 11 -8.65 24.50 -11.30
CA GLU A 11 -9.54 25.03 -12.35
C GLU A 11 -10.16 26.39 -11.97
N VAL A 12 -10.43 26.61 -10.70
CA VAL A 12 -10.94 27.90 -10.20
C VAL A 12 -9.84 28.84 -9.68
N GLY A 13 -8.57 28.56 -9.98
CA GLY A 13 -7.43 29.41 -9.63
C GLY A 13 -6.97 29.31 -8.18
N ILE A 14 -7.41 28.31 -7.41
CA ILE A 14 -6.97 28.08 -6.04
C ILE A 14 -5.72 27.19 -6.05
N SER A 15 -4.61 27.68 -5.51
CA SER A 15 -3.40 26.90 -5.33
C SER A 15 -3.64 25.73 -4.38
N CYS A 16 -3.31 24.53 -4.84
CA CYS A 16 -3.52 23.32 -4.06
C CYS A 16 -2.26 22.45 -4.11
N PHE A 17 -1.68 22.12 -2.95
CA PHE A 17 -0.67 21.08 -2.83
C PHE A 17 -1.37 19.74 -2.58
N GLY A 18 -1.42 18.91 -3.60
CA GLY A 18 -2.05 17.59 -3.60
C GLY A 18 -2.05 17.00 -5.00
N PRO A 19 -2.09 15.67 -5.13
CA PRO A 19 -2.10 15.04 -6.44
C PRO A 19 -3.40 15.34 -7.19
N HIS A 20 -3.32 15.41 -8.51
CA HIS A 20 -4.51 15.34 -9.35
C HIS A 20 -5.12 13.92 -9.30
N SER A 21 -6.34 13.76 -9.85
CA SER A 21 -7.11 12.51 -9.73
C SER A 21 -6.34 11.26 -10.15
N ALA A 22 -5.67 11.30 -11.32
CA ALA A 22 -4.90 10.17 -11.79
C ALA A 22 -3.70 9.83 -10.88
N GLY A 23 -3.02 10.83 -10.30
CA GLY A 23 -1.97 10.61 -9.31
C GLY A 23 -2.52 10.09 -7.96
N ALA A 24 -3.71 10.52 -7.58
CA ALA A 24 -4.38 10.07 -6.36
C ALA A 24 -4.83 8.61 -6.44
N GLU A 25 -4.99 8.05 -7.65
CA GLU A 25 -5.40 6.66 -7.86
C GLU A 25 -4.40 5.63 -7.29
N LEU A 26 -3.12 6.00 -7.12
CA LEU A 26 -2.14 5.20 -6.38
C LEU A 26 -2.61 4.84 -4.97
N GLY A 27 -3.34 5.73 -4.30
CA GLY A 27 -3.95 5.47 -3.00
C GLY A 27 -5.39 4.97 -3.09
N GLY A 28 -6.02 5.10 -4.26
CA GLY A 28 -7.41 4.74 -4.51
C GLY A 28 -7.62 3.28 -4.91
N SER A 29 -6.68 2.71 -5.66
CA SER A 29 -6.72 1.33 -6.14
C SER A 29 -5.43 0.59 -5.81
N LYS A 30 -5.57 -0.47 -5.02
CA LYS A 30 -4.46 -1.37 -4.68
C LYS A 30 -3.94 -2.09 -5.93
N LEU A 31 -4.87 -2.50 -6.80
CA LEU A 31 -4.52 -3.16 -8.04
C LEU A 31 -3.73 -2.24 -8.97
N HIS A 32 -4.13 -0.97 -9.09
CA HIS A 32 -3.42 0.01 -9.88
C HIS A 32 -1.99 0.24 -9.35
N ALA A 33 -1.86 0.48 -8.04
CA ALA A 33 -0.56 0.64 -7.39
C ALA A 33 0.34 -0.59 -7.59
N LYS A 34 -0.19 -1.81 -7.43
CA LYS A 34 0.55 -3.06 -7.63
C LYS A 34 1.06 -3.23 -9.05
N LYS A 35 0.25 -2.91 -10.07
CA LYS A 35 0.69 -2.96 -11.47
C LYS A 35 1.88 -2.05 -11.72
N ILE A 36 1.81 -0.81 -11.23
CA ILE A 36 2.92 0.15 -11.35
C ILE A 36 4.17 -0.36 -10.63
N MET A 37 4.03 -0.86 -9.39
CA MET A 37 5.16 -1.41 -8.65
C MET A 37 5.81 -2.61 -9.38
N GLN A 38 5.02 -3.48 -9.98
CA GLN A 38 5.54 -4.60 -10.79
C GLN A 38 6.28 -4.11 -12.05
N GLU A 39 5.73 -3.14 -12.78
CA GLU A 39 6.37 -2.55 -13.96
C GLU A 39 7.72 -1.90 -13.62
N LEU A 40 7.81 -1.27 -12.45
CA LEU A 40 9.01 -0.59 -11.96
C LEU A 40 9.98 -1.52 -11.21
N ASN A 41 9.64 -2.81 -11.04
CA ASN A 41 10.37 -3.76 -10.20
C ASN A 41 10.54 -3.29 -8.74
N ILE A 42 9.58 -2.56 -8.22
CA ILE A 42 9.55 -2.14 -6.81
C ILE A 42 9.20 -3.35 -5.93
N PRO A 43 9.99 -3.62 -4.86
CA PRO A 43 9.72 -4.72 -3.96
C PRO A 43 8.32 -4.60 -3.32
N THR A 44 7.50 -5.62 -3.50
CA THR A 44 6.14 -5.67 -2.96
C THR A 44 5.66 -7.13 -2.88
N ALA A 45 4.67 -7.40 -2.03
CA ALA A 45 4.07 -8.73 -1.92
C ALA A 45 3.56 -9.26 -3.28
N GLY A 46 3.75 -10.54 -3.52
CA GLY A 46 3.13 -11.23 -4.65
C GLY A 46 1.60 -11.08 -4.62
N ILE A 47 0.98 -11.00 -5.79
CA ILE A 47 -0.46 -10.74 -5.92
C ILE A 47 -1.09 -11.65 -6.95
N ILE A 48 -2.31 -12.11 -6.66
CA ILE A 48 -3.21 -12.80 -7.60
C ILE A 48 -4.52 -12.03 -7.66
N LEU A 49 -4.88 -11.58 -8.86
CA LEU A 49 -6.19 -11.01 -9.16
C LEU A 49 -7.19 -12.15 -9.42
N ILE A 50 -8.29 -12.16 -8.69
CA ILE A 50 -9.35 -13.15 -8.81
C ILE A 50 -10.61 -12.48 -9.32
N GLU A 51 -11.01 -12.81 -10.55
CA GLU A 51 -12.20 -12.32 -11.23
C GLU A 51 -13.24 -13.44 -11.46
N ASN A 52 -12.91 -14.68 -11.08
CA ASN A 52 -13.76 -15.85 -11.23
C ASN A 52 -13.63 -16.76 -10.00
N SER A 53 -14.78 -17.20 -9.48
CA SER A 53 -14.84 -18.08 -8.30
C SER A 53 -14.16 -19.45 -8.50
N GLU A 54 -14.10 -19.94 -9.72
CA GLU A 54 -13.42 -21.21 -10.03
C GLU A 54 -11.91 -21.15 -9.75
N ARG A 55 -11.30 -19.96 -9.81
CA ARG A 55 -9.87 -19.74 -9.55
C ARG A 55 -9.51 -19.60 -8.08
N ILE A 56 -10.48 -19.46 -7.17
CA ILE A 56 -10.20 -19.22 -5.74
C ILE A 56 -9.37 -20.36 -5.13
N LYS A 57 -9.70 -21.61 -5.45
CA LYS A 57 -9.00 -22.77 -4.88
C LYS A 57 -7.55 -22.84 -5.35
N GLU A 58 -7.32 -22.65 -6.64
CA GLU A 58 -5.99 -22.60 -7.24
C GLU A 58 -5.15 -21.47 -6.67
N ALA A 59 -5.75 -20.27 -6.54
CA ALA A 59 -5.08 -19.11 -5.96
C ALA A 59 -4.63 -19.36 -4.50
N LEU A 60 -5.49 -20.00 -3.69
CA LEU A 60 -5.15 -20.37 -2.31
C LEU A 60 -4.04 -21.43 -2.22
N ASP A 61 -3.79 -22.20 -3.29
CA ASP A 61 -2.70 -23.16 -3.35
C ASP A 61 -1.36 -22.52 -3.74
N THR A 62 -1.39 -21.28 -4.26
CA THR A 62 -0.18 -20.57 -4.69
C THR A 62 0.59 -19.98 -3.51
N PHE A 63 -0.11 -19.45 -2.50
CA PHE A 63 0.52 -18.90 -1.31
C PHE A 63 0.27 -19.79 -0.09
N SER A 64 1.28 -19.85 0.79
CA SER A 64 1.15 -20.48 2.11
C SER A 64 0.40 -19.57 3.09
N PRO A 65 -0.28 -20.13 4.11
CA PRO A 65 -0.86 -19.30 5.16
C PRO A 65 0.22 -18.53 5.95
N PRO A 66 -0.13 -17.39 6.55
CA PRO A 66 -1.43 -16.73 6.48
C PRO A 66 -1.76 -16.18 5.09
N TRP A 67 -3.03 -16.27 4.68
CA TRP A 67 -3.50 -15.62 3.46
C TRP A 67 -3.95 -14.19 3.71
N VAL A 68 -3.61 -13.28 2.79
CA VAL A 68 -4.00 -11.87 2.85
C VAL A 68 -4.99 -11.57 1.73
N VAL A 69 -6.25 -11.38 2.10
CA VAL A 69 -7.32 -11.05 1.16
C VAL A 69 -7.58 -9.55 1.23
N LYS A 70 -7.51 -8.86 0.09
CA LYS A 70 -7.73 -7.42 0.02
C LYS A 70 -8.82 -7.08 -1.00
N ARG A 71 -9.81 -6.33 -0.57
CA ARG A 71 -10.77 -5.68 -1.45
C ARG A 71 -10.16 -4.39 -2.01
N ASP A 72 -10.41 -4.11 -3.29
CA ASP A 72 -9.89 -2.90 -3.94
C ASP A 72 -10.86 -1.72 -3.79
N VAL A 73 -11.24 -1.45 -2.56
CA VAL A 73 -12.13 -0.36 -2.17
C VAL A 73 -11.52 0.48 -1.06
N LEU A 74 -11.94 1.75 -0.98
CA LEU A 74 -11.58 2.65 0.12
C LEU A 74 -12.40 2.27 1.36
N ALA A 75 -11.92 1.30 2.13
CA ALA A 75 -12.65 0.72 3.26
C ALA A 75 -12.09 1.13 4.64
N GLY A 76 -11.18 2.12 4.71
CA GLY A 76 -10.62 2.57 5.98
C GLY A 76 -9.97 1.44 6.79
N GLY A 77 -9.22 0.54 6.14
CA GLY A 77 -8.58 -0.62 6.77
C GLY A 77 -9.48 -1.85 6.96
N LYS A 78 -10.80 -1.74 6.75
CA LYS A 78 -11.76 -2.85 6.94
C LYS A 78 -11.88 -3.80 5.73
N GLY A 79 -11.21 -3.50 4.64
CA GLY A 79 -11.23 -4.31 3.41
C GLY A 79 -10.11 -5.36 3.34
N VAL A 80 -9.42 -5.65 4.46
CA VAL A 80 -8.31 -6.59 4.52
C VAL A 80 -8.62 -7.68 5.54
N VAL A 81 -8.47 -8.94 5.13
CA VAL A 81 -8.56 -10.13 6.00
C VAL A 81 -7.21 -10.83 5.97
N VAL A 82 -6.63 -11.09 7.13
CA VAL A 82 -5.42 -11.90 7.30
C VAL A 82 -5.78 -13.11 8.14
N THR A 83 -5.61 -14.32 7.61
CA THR A 83 -6.06 -15.53 8.29
C THR A 83 -5.21 -16.76 7.95
N GLU A 84 -5.02 -17.65 8.92
CA GLU A 84 -4.45 -18.97 8.72
C GLU A 84 -5.51 -20.01 8.30
N SER A 85 -6.80 -19.67 8.41
CA SER A 85 -7.90 -20.56 8.06
C SER A 85 -8.19 -20.50 6.58
N ARG A 86 -7.91 -21.59 5.85
CA ARG A 86 -8.24 -21.69 4.42
C ARG A 86 -9.74 -21.46 4.15
N LYS A 87 -10.60 -21.89 5.07
CA LYS A 87 -12.05 -21.70 4.96
C LYS A 87 -12.40 -20.21 5.03
N GLU A 88 -11.85 -19.51 6.02
CA GLU A 88 -12.08 -18.07 6.17
C GLU A 88 -11.52 -17.27 4.99
N ALA A 89 -10.32 -17.63 4.50
CA ALA A 89 -9.75 -17.02 3.30
C ALA A 89 -10.66 -17.22 2.07
N TYR A 90 -11.20 -18.44 1.88
CA TYR A 90 -12.13 -18.74 0.80
C TYR A 90 -13.42 -17.92 0.90
N GLU A 91 -14.00 -17.82 2.10
CA GLU A 91 -15.21 -17.02 2.37
C GLU A 91 -14.97 -15.52 2.10
N ALA A 92 -13.82 -15.00 2.54
CA ALA A 92 -13.44 -13.60 2.29
C ALA A 92 -13.22 -13.31 0.80
N LEU A 93 -12.59 -14.21 0.07
CA LEU A 93 -12.41 -14.10 -1.38
C LEU A 93 -13.74 -14.16 -2.12
N SER A 94 -14.62 -15.09 -1.76
CA SER A 94 -15.95 -15.21 -2.35
C SER A 94 -16.79 -13.96 -2.12
N TYR A 95 -16.78 -13.45 -0.89
CA TYR A 95 -17.49 -12.22 -0.55
C TYR A 95 -16.97 -11.00 -1.33
N GLY A 96 -15.63 -10.84 -1.40
CA GLY A 96 -15.03 -9.75 -2.15
C GLY A 96 -15.37 -9.79 -3.64
N LEU A 97 -15.33 -11.00 -4.22
CA LEU A 97 -15.67 -11.22 -5.63
C LEU A 97 -17.15 -10.89 -5.92
N GLU A 98 -18.07 -11.34 -5.06
CA GLU A 98 -19.50 -11.05 -5.20
C GLU A 98 -19.82 -9.56 -5.03
N SER A 99 -19.15 -8.91 -4.07
CA SER A 99 -19.39 -7.50 -3.72
C SER A 99 -18.83 -6.51 -4.73
N ASP A 100 -17.60 -6.78 -5.21
CA ASP A 100 -16.80 -5.79 -5.93
C ASP A 100 -16.47 -6.20 -7.38
N GLY A 101 -16.84 -7.43 -7.78
CA GLY A 101 -16.58 -7.99 -9.10
C GLY A 101 -15.17 -8.61 -9.25
N PHE A 102 -14.26 -8.28 -8.37
CA PHE A 102 -12.93 -8.90 -8.24
C PHE A 102 -12.39 -8.73 -6.83
N VAL A 103 -11.37 -9.52 -6.50
CA VAL A 103 -10.69 -9.47 -5.19
C VAL A 103 -9.21 -9.82 -5.37
N LEU A 104 -8.38 -9.34 -4.47
CA LEU A 104 -6.94 -9.57 -4.48
C LEU A 104 -6.56 -10.57 -3.39
N LEU A 105 -5.77 -11.57 -3.75
CA LEU A 105 -5.06 -12.41 -2.81
C LEU A 105 -3.59 -12.04 -2.87
N GLU A 106 -3.01 -11.64 -1.73
CA GLU A 106 -1.61 -11.27 -1.61
C GLU A 106 -0.83 -12.26 -0.76
N GLU A 107 0.46 -12.33 -1.05
CA GLU A 107 1.45 -12.98 -0.20
C GLU A 107 1.52 -12.29 1.17
N PHE A 108 1.63 -13.08 2.23
CA PHE A 108 1.87 -12.54 3.57
C PHE A 108 3.35 -12.19 3.73
N LEU A 109 3.63 -10.93 4.01
CA LEU A 109 4.97 -10.46 4.35
C LEU A 109 5.14 -10.43 5.86
N SER A 110 6.20 -11.08 6.36
CA SER A 110 6.58 -11.03 7.77
C SER A 110 7.63 -9.93 7.99
N GLY A 111 7.55 -9.22 9.11
CA GLY A 111 8.50 -8.16 9.43
C GLY A 111 7.90 -7.12 10.37
N GLU A 112 8.54 -5.97 10.42
CA GLU A 112 8.06 -4.80 11.15
C GLU A 112 7.54 -3.74 10.18
N GLU A 113 6.38 -3.16 10.51
CA GLU A 113 5.80 -2.08 9.71
C GLU A 113 6.56 -0.77 9.94
N ALA A 114 6.71 0.02 8.89
CA ALA A 114 7.13 1.42 8.96
C ALA A 114 6.39 2.25 7.92
N SER A 115 6.29 3.54 8.16
CA SER A 115 5.64 4.48 7.26
C SER A 115 6.62 5.59 6.89
N VAL A 116 6.80 5.85 5.60
CA VAL A 116 7.57 6.97 5.08
C VAL A 116 6.65 7.90 4.31
N LEU A 117 6.61 9.15 4.69
CA LEU A 117 5.91 10.20 3.96
C LEU A 117 6.92 10.91 3.06
N VAL A 118 6.64 10.97 1.77
CA VAL A 118 7.53 11.56 0.77
C VAL A 118 6.83 12.75 0.13
N ILE A 119 7.32 13.95 0.40
CA ILE A 119 6.85 15.17 -0.25
C ILE A 119 7.56 15.27 -1.58
N MET A 120 6.83 15.34 -2.68
CA MET A 120 7.42 15.35 -4.02
C MET A 120 6.65 16.17 -5.04
N ASP A 121 7.40 16.60 -6.04
CA ASP A 121 6.92 17.18 -7.29
C ASP A 121 7.82 16.73 -8.45
N GLU A 122 7.68 17.34 -9.62
CA GLU A 122 8.50 17.01 -10.79
C GLU A 122 9.98 17.38 -10.65
N SER A 123 10.33 18.28 -9.72
CA SER A 123 11.71 18.75 -9.52
C SER A 123 12.50 17.86 -8.57
N GLY A 124 11.82 17.19 -7.62
CA GLY A 124 12.47 16.36 -6.63
C GLY A 124 11.54 15.85 -5.52
N TYR A 125 12.15 15.29 -4.50
CA TYR A 125 11.43 14.78 -3.33
C TYR A 125 12.20 14.99 -2.02
N ILE A 126 11.46 14.97 -0.91
CA ILE A 126 12.00 15.00 0.46
C ILE A 126 11.30 13.91 1.26
N CYS A 127 12.06 12.99 1.84
CA CYS A 127 11.56 12.01 2.78
C CYS A 127 11.44 12.63 4.17
N LEU A 128 10.27 12.53 4.79
CA LEU A 128 10.10 12.86 6.19
C LEU A 128 10.64 11.73 7.08
N PRO A 129 10.95 11.98 8.36
CA PRO A 129 11.38 10.93 9.28
C PRO A 129 10.38 9.77 9.28
N ALA A 130 10.89 8.56 9.10
CA ALA A 130 10.04 7.36 9.12
C ALA A 130 9.37 7.20 10.47
N SER A 131 8.10 6.82 10.46
CA SER A 131 7.29 6.57 11.64
C SER A 131 6.83 5.13 11.71
N GLN A 132 6.47 4.70 12.91
CA GLN A 132 5.85 3.40 13.16
C GLN A 132 4.61 3.62 13.98
N ASP A 133 3.48 3.05 13.55
CA ASP A 133 2.22 3.12 14.26
C ASP A 133 1.87 1.78 14.93
N HIS A 134 1.12 1.87 16.02
CA HIS A 134 0.59 0.73 16.75
C HIS A 134 -0.85 0.50 16.33
N LYS A 135 -1.08 -0.44 15.41
CA LYS A 135 -2.41 -0.73 14.85
C LYS A 135 -3.22 -1.69 15.69
N ARG A 136 -2.57 -2.55 16.48
CA ARG A 136 -3.26 -3.54 17.30
C ARG A 136 -3.83 -2.91 18.57
N LEU A 137 -5.01 -3.39 18.97
CA LEU A 137 -5.75 -2.84 20.11
C LEU A 137 -5.10 -3.15 21.46
N SER A 138 -4.48 -4.30 21.60
CA SER A 138 -3.98 -4.82 22.89
C SER A 138 -2.46 -4.80 22.97
N ASP A 139 -1.93 -4.83 24.19
CA ASP A 139 -0.51 -4.91 24.47
C ASP A 139 0.17 -6.09 23.78
N GLY A 140 1.46 -5.92 23.45
CA GLY A 140 2.25 -6.97 22.78
C GLY A 140 1.85 -7.18 21.31
N ASP A 141 1.34 -6.16 20.65
CA ASP A 141 0.91 -6.18 19.23
C ASP A 141 -0.11 -7.29 18.94
N THR A 142 -1.13 -7.38 19.80
CA THR A 142 -2.18 -8.39 19.74
C THR A 142 -3.58 -7.79 19.59
N GLY A 143 -4.59 -8.64 19.32
CA GLY A 143 -5.97 -8.21 19.14
C GLY A 143 -6.30 -7.70 17.72
N PRO A 144 -7.49 -7.12 17.53
CA PRO A 144 -7.91 -6.63 16.22
C PRO A 144 -7.14 -5.37 15.80
N ASN A 145 -7.04 -5.16 14.49
CA ASN A 145 -6.53 -3.92 13.94
C ASN A 145 -7.46 -2.74 14.24
N THR A 146 -6.86 -1.58 14.51
CA THR A 146 -7.54 -0.29 14.72
C THR A 146 -7.10 0.72 13.66
N GLY A 147 -7.58 1.95 13.76
CA GLY A 147 -7.08 3.10 13.00
C GLY A 147 -5.74 3.67 13.50
N GLY A 148 -5.14 3.03 14.49
CA GLY A 148 -3.91 3.44 15.18
C GLY A 148 -4.16 3.81 16.62
N MET A 149 -3.36 3.23 17.55
CA MET A 149 -3.40 3.51 18.99
C MET A 149 -2.36 4.56 19.39
N GLY A 150 -1.49 4.93 18.47
CA GLY A 150 -0.41 5.89 18.63
C GLY A 150 0.68 5.62 17.60
N ALA A 151 1.55 6.59 17.42
CA ALA A 151 2.69 6.48 16.51
C ALA A 151 3.90 7.21 17.11
N TYR A 152 5.08 6.81 16.66
CA TYR A 152 6.31 7.51 17.02
C TYR A 152 7.23 7.65 15.80
N ALA A 153 8.08 8.66 15.84
CA ALA A 153 9.13 8.93 14.86
C ALA A 153 10.37 9.48 15.62
N PRO A 154 11.60 9.12 15.19
CA PRO A 154 11.90 8.17 14.11
C PRO A 154 11.61 6.71 14.50
N ALA A 155 11.30 5.85 13.51
CA ALA A 155 11.10 4.42 13.70
C ALA A 155 12.44 3.69 13.83
N PRO A 156 12.72 2.95 14.93
CA PRO A 156 14.01 2.26 15.11
C PRO A 156 14.32 1.20 14.04
N VAL A 157 13.29 0.55 13.50
CA VAL A 157 13.41 -0.45 12.43
C VAL A 157 13.91 0.17 11.12
N TYR A 158 13.68 1.47 10.92
CA TYR A 158 14.11 2.20 9.74
C TYR A 158 15.55 2.69 9.88
N THR A 159 16.49 1.76 9.84
CA THR A 159 17.93 2.03 9.95
C THR A 159 18.45 2.75 8.70
N PRO A 160 19.65 3.37 8.74
CA PRO A 160 20.27 3.99 7.54
C PRO A 160 20.41 3.03 6.35
N ALA A 161 20.63 1.75 6.58
CA ALA A 161 20.70 0.74 5.52
C ALA A 161 19.32 0.49 4.88
N VAL A 162 18.25 0.42 5.70
CA VAL A 162 16.87 0.31 5.22
C VAL A 162 16.45 1.57 4.47
N GLU A 163 16.82 2.74 4.98
CA GLU A 163 16.56 4.02 4.30
C GLU A 163 17.19 4.05 2.90
N GLN A 164 18.46 3.70 2.79
CA GLN A 164 19.17 3.66 1.51
C GLN A 164 18.46 2.75 0.51
N ARG A 165 18.05 1.55 0.94
CA ARG A 165 17.30 0.61 0.10
C ARG A 165 15.91 1.14 -0.27
N THR A 166 15.18 1.69 0.70
CA THR A 166 13.86 2.29 0.44
C THR A 166 13.95 3.41 -0.59
N VAL A 167 14.97 4.25 -0.50
CA VAL A 167 15.18 5.32 -1.47
C VAL A 167 15.49 4.74 -2.85
N SER A 168 16.49 3.89 -2.96
CA SER A 168 16.97 3.41 -4.27
C SER A 168 16.05 2.40 -4.94
N GLU A 169 15.38 1.53 -4.16
CA GLU A 169 14.55 0.44 -4.70
C GLU A 169 13.07 0.82 -4.86
N ILE A 170 12.59 1.84 -4.12
CA ILE A 170 11.16 2.18 -4.07
C ILE A 170 10.91 3.65 -4.47
N ILE A 171 11.52 4.60 -3.75
CA ILE A 171 11.17 6.02 -3.90
C ILE A 171 11.69 6.60 -5.22
N GLU A 172 12.94 6.36 -5.57
CA GLU A 172 13.53 6.88 -6.82
C GLU A 172 12.82 6.33 -8.08
N PRO A 173 12.57 5.02 -8.21
CA PRO A 173 11.81 4.49 -9.34
C PRO A 173 10.40 5.07 -9.42
N MET A 174 9.70 5.17 -8.29
CA MET A 174 8.36 5.74 -8.24
C MET A 174 8.36 7.24 -8.58
N HIS A 175 9.29 8.03 -8.02
CA HIS A 175 9.42 9.45 -8.36
C HIS A 175 9.73 9.64 -9.84
N HIS A 176 10.65 8.84 -10.41
CA HIS A 176 10.95 8.88 -11.83
C HIS A 176 9.72 8.60 -12.70
N TYR A 177 8.91 7.61 -12.33
CA TYR A 177 7.66 7.30 -13.00
C TYR A 177 6.67 8.48 -12.89
N LEU A 178 6.43 8.97 -11.69
CA LEU A 178 5.41 9.99 -11.40
C LEU A 178 5.71 11.36 -12.00
N ARG A 179 6.99 11.76 -12.08
CA ARG A 179 7.39 13.03 -12.68
C ARG A 179 7.25 13.06 -14.21
N ASN A 180 7.24 11.88 -14.84
CA ASN A 180 7.15 11.74 -16.29
C ASN A 180 5.73 11.47 -16.79
N GLN A 181 4.72 11.51 -15.91
CA GLN A 181 3.33 11.42 -16.33
C GLN A 181 2.90 12.70 -17.08
N GLU A 182 1.83 12.61 -17.88
CA GLU A 182 1.26 13.75 -18.60
C GLU A 182 0.99 14.94 -17.66
N VAL A 183 0.47 14.65 -16.47
CA VAL A 183 0.37 15.60 -15.36
C VAL A 183 1.24 15.08 -14.21
N PRO A 184 2.41 15.70 -13.95
CA PRO A 184 3.31 15.25 -12.90
C PRO A 184 2.66 15.25 -11.53
N TYR A 185 3.02 14.24 -10.71
CA TYR A 185 2.54 14.15 -9.34
C TYR A 185 3.11 15.29 -8.50
N ARG A 186 2.24 15.93 -7.73
CA ARG A 186 2.62 16.94 -6.71
C ARG A 186 1.84 16.67 -5.44
N GLY A 187 2.54 16.29 -4.37
CA GLY A 187 1.84 15.96 -3.14
C GLY A 187 2.70 15.20 -2.16
N CYS A 188 2.04 14.61 -1.19
CA CYS A 188 2.64 13.71 -0.22
C CYS A 188 2.31 12.27 -0.58
N LEU A 189 3.33 11.51 -1.01
CA LEU A 189 3.21 10.08 -1.23
C LEU A 189 3.41 9.35 0.10
N TYR A 190 2.44 8.53 0.49
CA TYR A 190 2.56 7.61 1.61
C TYR A 190 3.18 6.29 1.11
N VAL A 191 4.26 5.87 1.74
CA VAL A 191 4.92 4.60 1.49
C VAL A 191 4.85 3.77 2.76
N GLY A 192 3.93 2.80 2.77
CA GLY A 192 3.82 1.80 3.84
C GLY A 192 4.79 0.66 3.55
N LEU A 193 5.63 0.33 4.52
CA LEU A 193 6.68 -0.66 4.39
C LEU A 193 6.47 -1.83 5.34
N MET A 194 6.73 -3.04 4.85
CA MET A 194 7.05 -4.21 5.66
C MET A 194 8.55 -4.47 5.53
N ILE A 195 9.27 -4.31 6.63
CA ILE A 195 10.72 -4.49 6.70
C ILE A 195 10.97 -5.87 7.31
N ASN A 196 11.46 -6.80 6.50
CA ASN A 196 11.73 -8.15 6.96
C ASN A 196 13.03 -8.23 7.81
N LEU A 197 13.31 -9.42 8.37
CA LEU A 197 14.40 -9.62 9.32
C LEU A 197 15.81 -9.34 8.74
N ASP A 198 15.99 -9.42 7.44
CA ASP A 198 17.23 -9.09 6.76
C ASP A 198 17.32 -7.60 6.35
N GLY A 199 16.34 -6.80 6.74
CA GLY A 199 16.28 -5.36 6.46
C GLY A 199 15.81 -5.03 5.03
N ALA A 200 15.19 -5.96 4.31
CA ALA A 200 14.62 -5.67 3.00
C ALA A 200 13.26 -4.95 3.15
N PRO A 201 13.11 -3.73 2.61
CA PRO A 201 11.83 -3.04 2.59
C PRO A 201 10.95 -3.55 1.46
N ASN A 202 9.67 -3.80 1.74
CA ASN A 202 8.63 -4.15 0.76
C ASN A 202 7.42 -3.24 0.96
N VAL A 203 6.76 -2.82 -0.13
CA VAL A 203 5.54 -2.01 -0.11
C VAL A 203 4.29 -2.87 -0.02
#